data_8d6a2236fdd336c89302d10fca62e8c3
#
_entry.id   8d6a2236fdd336c89302d10fca62e8c3
#
_cell.length_a   1.000
_cell.length_b   1.000
_cell.length_c   1.000
_cell.angle_alpha   90.00
_cell.angle_beta   90.00
_cell.angle_gamma   90.00
#
_symmetry.space_group_name_H-M   'P 1'
#
loop_
_entity.id
_entity.type
_entity.pdbx_description
1 polymer ?
#
loop_
_entity_poly.entity_id
_entity_poly.type
_entity_poly.pdbx_seq_one_letter_code
_entity_poly.pdbx_strand_id
1 'polypeptide(L)'
;MATILSMLKGLPVLACRLFLVVGASLLAPVGAVQALPLIGGLEAHATGFFINSGGDVLTAHHAVSDCGDIFVVKDGKVVRASLAAGDDKLDIAVLRTALKPYLSATFVAGPEIKVGRQAVFAESYNTLQRMPDRARTLFNAFAEPGNADGNDLSLISSVRPGASGSPVLGAAGLMLGVVVERFSLDGRPSGRVALSAAQASGATGATRVKAVSATHVKSFLRNAGIAFNESDEPQLGPMQAQAPRAATLSVGVICG
;
A
#
# COMPACT_ATOMS: atom_id res chain seq x y z
N MET A 1 73.54 17.96 3.66
CA MET A 1 74.72 17.51 2.91
C MET A 1 74.26 17.21 1.50
N ALA A 2 74.67 18.09 0.68
CA ALA A 2 75.43 17.97 -0.58
C ALA A 2 74.55 17.55 -1.76
N THR A 3 74.14 18.49 -2.66
CA THR A 3 74.93 19.02 -3.81
C THR A 3 74.90 18.06 -4.98
N ILE A 4 74.51 18.37 -6.20
CA ILE A 4 75.00 19.29 -7.27
C ILE A 4 74.07 19.05 -8.47
N LEU A 5 73.39 19.96 -9.10
CA LEU A 5 73.78 21.00 -10.08
C LEU A 5 74.29 20.44 -11.44
N SER A 6 73.67 21.02 -12.49
CA SER A 6 74.25 21.21 -13.84
C SER A 6 73.93 20.13 -14.87
N MET A 7 73.41 20.42 -16.05
CA MET A 7 73.85 21.34 -17.11
C MET A 7 72.82 21.60 -18.18
N LEU A 8 72.75 22.81 -18.58
CA LEU A 8 72.21 23.34 -19.83
C LEU A 8 72.86 22.68 -21.07
N LYS A 9 72.11 22.56 -22.16
CA LYS A 9 72.41 23.18 -23.47
C LYS A 9 71.67 22.48 -24.60
N GLY A 10 71.06 23.28 -25.46
CA GLY A 10 70.87 22.94 -26.86
C GLY A 10 69.46 23.21 -27.44
N LEU A 11 69.18 24.49 -27.76
CA LEU A 11 68.23 24.79 -28.84
C LEU A 11 68.88 24.44 -30.20
N PRO A 12 68.08 24.08 -31.20
CA PRO A 12 67.81 25.07 -32.23
C PRO A 12 66.34 25.19 -32.66
N VAL A 13 66.06 26.43 -32.97
CA VAL A 13 64.91 26.97 -33.68
C VAL A 13 64.82 26.29 -35.07
N LEU A 14 63.66 25.77 -35.47
CA LEU A 14 63.25 25.83 -36.87
C LEU A 14 61.76 25.69 -37.08
N ALA A 15 61.23 26.71 -37.74
CA ALA A 15 60.14 26.73 -38.72
C ALA A 15 58.69 26.45 -38.25
N CYS A 16 58.06 27.55 -38.06
CA CYS A 16 56.67 27.90 -38.38
C CYS A 16 56.12 27.11 -39.57
N ARG A 17 55.07 26.31 -39.34
CA ARG A 17 54.02 26.04 -40.34
C ARG A 17 52.67 26.10 -39.66
N LEU A 18 52.00 27.18 -39.96
CA LEU A 18 50.63 27.46 -39.66
C LEU A 18 49.73 26.51 -40.45
N PHE A 19 49.18 25.49 -39.79
CA PHE A 19 48.05 24.73 -40.33
C PHE A 19 46.79 25.20 -39.65
N LEU A 20 46.04 26.02 -40.36
CA LEU A 20 44.67 26.39 -40.06
C LEU A 20 43.79 25.18 -40.34
N VAL A 21 43.52 24.36 -39.30
CA VAL A 21 42.49 23.34 -39.38
C VAL A 21 41.18 23.99 -38.98
N VAL A 22 40.35 24.27 -39.98
CA VAL A 22 38.95 24.67 -39.81
C VAL A 22 38.24 23.44 -39.29
N GLY A 23 38.08 23.33 -37.98
CA GLY A 23 37.27 22.31 -37.33
C GLY A 23 35.79 22.68 -37.48
N ALA A 24 35.12 22.05 -38.44
CA ALA A 24 33.67 22.05 -38.51
C ALA A 24 33.13 21.31 -37.28
N SER A 25 32.70 22.06 -36.28
CA SER A 25 31.97 21.52 -35.14
C SER A 25 30.62 20.99 -35.60
N LEU A 26 30.52 19.69 -35.79
CA LEU A 26 29.27 18.97 -35.88
C LEU A 26 28.55 19.07 -34.55
N LEU A 27 27.70 20.10 -34.40
CA LEU A 27 26.68 20.15 -33.35
C LEU A 27 25.70 19.01 -33.65
N ALA A 28 25.92 17.87 -32.99
CA ALA A 28 24.90 16.83 -32.93
C ALA A 28 23.70 17.40 -32.21
N PRO A 29 22.48 17.28 -32.74
CA PRO A 29 21.28 17.69 -32.01
C PRO A 29 21.24 16.82 -30.75
N VAL A 30 21.31 17.46 -29.58
CA VAL A 30 20.96 16.84 -28.30
C VAL A 30 19.51 16.39 -28.46
N GLY A 31 19.31 15.08 -28.67
CA GLY A 31 18.00 14.49 -28.74
C GLY A 31 17.24 14.93 -27.49
N ALA A 32 16.16 15.65 -27.69
CA ALA A 32 15.23 15.97 -26.64
C ALA A 32 14.85 14.64 -25.96
N VAL A 33 15.36 14.40 -24.77
CA VAL A 33 14.83 13.37 -23.88
C VAL A 33 13.37 13.78 -23.68
N GLN A 34 12.48 13.16 -24.43
CA GLN A 34 11.05 13.27 -24.18
C GLN A 34 10.87 12.72 -22.77
N ALA A 35 10.68 13.61 -21.82
CA ALA A 35 10.18 13.24 -20.52
C ALA A 35 8.90 12.43 -20.79
N LEU A 36 8.96 11.13 -20.48
CA LEU A 36 7.78 10.30 -20.43
C LEU A 36 6.75 11.10 -19.61
N PRO A 37 5.51 11.25 -20.09
CA PRO A 37 4.50 11.93 -19.31
C PRO A 37 4.54 11.26 -17.93
N LEU A 38 4.79 12.05 -16.89
CA LEU A 38 4.51 11.67 -15.50
C LEU A 38 3.10 11.10 -15.56
N ILE A 39 2.96 9.79 -15.41
CA ILE A 39 1.67 9.13 -15.29
C ILE A 39 1.03 9.84 -14.12
N GLY A 40 0.18 10.82 -14.41
CA GLY A 40 -0.55 11.60 -13.42
C GLY A 40 -1.23 10.59 -12.52
N GLY A 41 -0.83 10.57 -11.24
CA GLY A 41 -1.02 9.56 -10.23
C GLY A 41 -2.09 8.53 -10.55
N LEU A 42 -1.72 7.31 -10.86
CA LEU A 42 -2.60 6.16 -10.72
C LEU A 42 -3.00 6.09 -9.26
N GLU A 43 -4.06 6.81 -8.88
CA GLU A 43 -4.61 6.70 -7.54
C GLU A 43 -5.31 5.35 -7.43
N ALA A 44 -4.84 4.55 -6.48
CA ALA A 44 -5.52 3.35 -6.10
C ALA A 44 -6.91 3.71 -5.54
N HIS A 45 -7.97 3.09 -6.07
CA HIS A 45 -9.34 3.35 -5.60
C HIS A 45 -9.74 2.42 -4.45
N ALA A 46 -8.96 1.37 -4.21
CA ALA A 46 -9.11 0.49 -3.06
C ALA A 46 -7.74 0.11 -2.50
N THR A 47 -7.76 -0.53 -1.36
CA THR A 47 -6.60 -1.06 -0.66
C THR A 47 -6.66 -2.57 -0.65
N GLY A 48 -5.53 -3.23 -0.67
CA GLY A 48 -5.36 -4.63 -0.33
C GLY A 48 -4.14 -4.79 0.56
N PHE A 49 -3.87 -6.01 1.00
CA PHE A 49 -2.66 -6.32 1.75
C PHE A 49 -2.22 -7.76 1.53
N PHE A 50 -0.92 -7.99 1.62
CA PHE A 50 -0.35 -9.32 1.47
C PHE A 50 -0.71 -10.24 2.64
N ILE A 51 -1.20 -11.46 2.32
CA ILE A 51 -1.59 -12.48 3.31
C ILE A 51 -0.60 -13.62 3.42
N ASN A 52 0.32 -13.77 2.45
CA ASN A 52 1.38 -14.76 2.47
C ASN A 52 2.60 -14.29 1.68
N SER A 53 3.70 -15.03 1.77
CA SER A 53 4.94 -14.76 1.04
C SER A 53 4.84 -15.08 -0.46
N GLY A 54 3.79 -15.76 -0.89
CA GLY A 54 3.50 -16.07 -2.28
C GLY A 54 3.10 -14.86 -3.11
N GLY A 55 2.64 -13.77 -2.45
CA GLY A 55 2.19 -12.55 -3.11
C GLY A 55 0.68 -12.50 -3.30
N ASP A 56 -0.08 -13.34 -2.59
CA ASP A 56 -1.53 -13.25 -2.57
C ASP A 56 -1.95 -12.02 -1.74
N VAL A 57 -2.90 -11.25 -2.27
CA VAL A 57 -3.39 -9.99 -1.71
C VAL A 57 -4.87 -10.13 -1.38
N LEU A 58 -5.26 -9.85 -0.14
CA LEU A 58 -6.66 -9.76 0.26
C LEU A 58 -7.16 -8.32 0.09
N THR A 59 -8.37 -8.15 -0.44
CA THR A 59 -9.04 -6.87 -0.68
C THR A 59 -10.54 -7.00 -0.55
N ALA A 60 -11.30 -5.90 -0.72
CA ALA A 60 -12.76 -5.95 -0.80
C ALA A 60 -13.20 -6.46 -2.18
N HIS A 61 -14.25 -7.32 -2.22
CA HIS A 61 -14.73 -7.92 -3.45
C HIS A 61 -15.33 -6.90 -4.41
N HIS A 62 -16.14 -5.96 -3.91
CA HIS A 62 -16.75 -4.90 -4.73
C HIS A 62 -15.70 -4.02 -5.44
N ALA A 63 -14.47 -3.98 -4.96
CA ALA A 63 -13.40 -3.19 -5.58
C ALA A 63 -12.84 -3.85 -6.86
N VAL A 64 -13.17 -5.12 -7.12
CA VAL A 64 -12.57 -5.91 -8.20
C VAL A 64 -13.58 -6.74 -8.98
N SER A 65 -14.86 -6.83 -8.56
CA SER A 65 -15.88 -7.72 -9.16
C SER A 65 -16.20 -7.37 -10.62
N ASP A 66 -16.19 -6.10 -10.97
CA ASP A 66 -16.59 -5.61 -12.29
C ASP A 66 -15.40 -5.15 -13.14
N CYS A 67 -14.17 -5.49 -12.74
CA CYS A 67 -12.96 -5.06 -13.44
C CYS A 67 -12.64 -5.95 -14.64
N GLY A 68 -12.34 -5.31 -15.79
CA GLY A 68 -11.77 -6.00 -16.95
C GLY A 68 -10.33 -6.44 -16.69
N ASP A 69 -9.54 -5.55 -16.13
CA ASP A 69 -8.16 -5.79 -15.69
C ASP A 69 -7.98 -5.32 -14.24
N ILE A 70 -7.22 -6.07 -13.48
CA ILE A 70 -6.90 -5.74 -12.10
C ILE A 70 -5.40 -5.49 -11.99
N PHE A 71 -5.03 -4.39 -11.35
CA PHE A 71 -3.63 -4.08 -11.08
C PHE A 71 -3.41 -3.82 -9.59
N VAL A 72 -2.21 -4.16 -9.13
CA VAL A 72 -1.75 -3.92 -7.76
C VAL A 72 -0.54 -3.00 -7.80
N VAL A 73 -0.57 -1.97 -6.96
CA VAL A 73 0.51 -0.99 -6.82
C VAL A 73 1.20 -1.18 -5.48
N LYS A 74 2.53 -1.30 -5.52
CA LYS A 74 3.38 -1.37 -4.33
C LYS A 74 4.71 -0.69 -4.60
N ASP A 75 5.07 0.29 -3.76
CA ASP A 75 6.37 0.99 -3.83
C ASP A 75 6.73 1.47 -5.25
N GLY A 76 5.75 2.08 -5.94
CA GLY A 76 5.89 2.60 -7.30
C GLY A 76 5.86 1.54 -8.40
N LYS A 77 5.77 0.25 -8.09
CA LYS A 77 5.61 -0.82 -9.06
C LYS A 77 4.12 -1.13 -9.27
N VAL A 78 3.71 -1.21 -10.52
CA VAL A 78 2.36 -1.64 -10.94
C VAL A 78 2.49 -3.01 -11.57
N VAL A 79 1.74 -3.98 -11.07
CA VAL A 79 1.71 -5.33 -11.63
C VAL A 79 0.26 -5.75 -11.88
N ARG A 80 0.06 -6.53 -12.95
CA ARG A 80 -1.24 -7.15 -13.21
C ARG A 80 -1.50 -8.23 -12.15
N ALA A 81 -2.74 -8.30 -11.69
CA ALA A 81 -3.23 -9.32 -10.76
C ALA A 81 -4.37 -10.12 -11.40
N SER A 82 -4.64 -11.29 -10.87
CA SER A 82 -5.80 -12.11 -11.22
C SER A 82 -6.61 -12.44 -9.99
N LEU A 83 -7.92 -12.49 -10.12
CA LEU A 83 -8.82 -12.94 -9.07
C LEU A 83 -8.56 -14.44 -8.80
N ALA A 84 -8.19 -14.79 -7.57
CA ALA A 84 -7.94 -16.16 -7.14
C ALA A 84 -9.16 -16.77 -6.43
N ALA A 85 -9.87 -15.97 -5.62
CA ALA A 85 -11.09 -16.33 -4.92
C ALA A 85 -11.89 -15.07 -4.57
N GLY A 86 -13.21 -15.17 -4.46
CA GLY A 86 -14.09 -14.08 -4.03
C GLY A 86 -15.30 -14.61 -3.27
N ASP A 87 -15.83 -13.79 -2.37
CA ASP A 87 -17.05 -14.03 -1.63
C ASP A 87 -17.89 -12.74 -1.58
N ASP A 88 -19.01 -12.74 -2.32
CA ASP A 88 -19.93 -11.60 -2.40
C ASP A 88 -20.61 -11.28 -1.06
N LYS A 89 -20.86 -12.29 -0.23
CA LYS A 89 -21.61 -12.11 1.03
C LYS A 89 -20.73 -11.48 2.09
N LEU A 90 -19.46 -11.88 2.13
CA LEU A 90 -18.44 -11.30 3.01
C LEU A 90 -17.84 -10.04 2.42
N ASP A 91 -18.04 -9.80 1.11
CA ASP A 91 -17.43 -8.71 0.35
C ASP A 91 -15.89 -8.71 0.43
N ILE A 92 -15.26 -9.88 0.29
CA ILE A 92 -13.81 -10.06 0.27
C ILE A 92 -13.35 -10.84 -0.95
N ALA A 93 -12.15 -10.53 -1.43
CA ALA A 93 -11.51 -11.20 -2.56
C ALA A 93 -10.01 -11.38 -2.34
N VAL A 94 -9.46 -12.44 -2.92
CA VAL A 94 -8.01 -12.68 -2.99
C VAL A 94 -7.54 -12.51 -4.42
N LEU A 95 -6.52 -11.69 -4.58
CA LEU A 95 -5.81 -11.45 -5.83
C LEU A 95 -4.47 -12.16 -5.80
N ARG A 96 -4.13 -12.84 -6.90
CA ARG A 96 -2.80 -13.42 -7.11
C ARG A 96 -1.92 -12.46 -7.86
N THR A 97 -0.71 -12.20 -7.33
CA THR A 97 0.27 -11.32 -7.96
C THR A 97 1.63 -12.00 -8.12
N ALA A 98 2.47 -11.42 -8.98
CA ALA A 98 3.89 -11.82 -9.10
C ALA A 98 4.79 -11.14 -8.05
N LEU A 99 4.24 -10.26 -7.21
CA LEU A 99 5.00 -9.57 -6.17
C LEU A 99 5.44 -10.56 -5.08
N LYS A 100 6.64 -10.34 -4.56
CA LYS A 100 7.16 -11.08 -3.40
C LYS A 100 7.29 -10.09 -2.25
N PRO A 101 6.36 -10.10 -1.31
CA PRO A 101 6.38 -9.16 -0.20
C PRO A 101 7.49 -9.49 0.79
N TYR A 102 8.10 -8.45 1.36
CA TYR A 102 9.01 -8.59 2.50
C TYR A 102 8.27 -9.06 3.76
N LEU A 103 7.01 -8.65 3.91
CA LEU A 103 6.17 -8.93 5.06
C LEU A 103 4.75 -9.23 4.61
N SER A 104 4.13 -10.23 5.21
CA SER A 104 2.71 -10.56 5.05
C SER A 104 1.97 -10.47 6.38
N ALA A 105 0.65 -10.32 6.30
CA ALA A 105 -0.21 -10.22 7.46
C ALA A 105 -0.21 -11.53 8.27
N THR A 106 -0.26 -11.38 9.59
CA THR A 106 -0.48 -12.48 10.53
C THR A 106 -1.83 -12.27 11.19
N PHE A 107 -2.76 -13.19 10.98
CA PHE A 107 -4.08 -13.17 11.61
C PHE A 107 -3.97 -13.60 13.07
N VAL A 108 -4.80 -12.99 13.93
CA VAL A 108 -4.93 -13.45 15.31
C VAL A 108 -5.47 -14.88 15.33
N ALA A 109 -4.89 -15.75 16.14
CA ALA A 109 -5.33 -17.15 16.26
C ALA A 109 -6.61 -17.26 17.11
N GLY A 110 -6.67 -16.51 18.21
CA GLY A 110 -7.84 -16.43 19.10
C GLY A 110 -8.93 -15.48 18.62
N PRO A 111 -9.91 -15.16 19.47
CA PRO A 111 -10.95 -14.20 19.16
C PRO A 111 -10.38 -12.79 19.01
N GLU A 112 -10.85 -12.05 18.01
CA GLU A 112 -10.35 -10.72 17.61
C GLU A 112 -10.55 -9.68 18.70
N ILE A 113 -11.76 -9.62 19.25
CA ILE A 113 -12.16 -8.70 20.32
C ILE A 113 -12.81 -9.50 21.42
N LYS A 114 -12.16 -9.53 22.58
CA LYS A 114 -12.64 -10.35 23.70
C LYS A 114 -13.86 -9.74 24.37
N VAL A 115 -13.85 -8.45 24.66
CA VAL A 115 -14.95 -7.69 25.28
C VAL A 115 -14.80 -6.20 25.00
N GLY A 116 -15.89 -5.53 24.64
CA GLY A 116 -15.97 -4.08 24.55
C GLY A 116 -15.25 -3.47 23.35
N ARG A 117 -14.78 -2.24 23.55
CA ARG A 117 -14.14 -1.43 22.50
C ARG A 117 -12.63 -1.58 22.55
N GLN A 118 -12.01 -1.80 21.41
CA GLN A 118 -10.56 -1.94 21.26
C GLN A 118 -10.01 -0.88 20.30
N ALA A 119 -8.88 -0.25 20.66
CA ALA A 119 -8.16 0.64 19.78
C ALA A 119 -7.47 -0.15 18.66
N VAL A 120 -7.65 0.29 17.42
CA VAL A 120 -7.13 -0.37 16.21
C VAL A 120 -6.60 0.65 15.22
N PHE A 121 -5.87 0.17 14.22
CA PHE A 121 -5.43 0.97 13.10
C PHE A 121 -5.97 0.39 11.78
N ALA A 122 -6.60 1.25 10.96
CA ALA A 122 -7.02 0.92 9.61
C ALA A 122 -6.95 2.18 8.75
N GLU A 123 -6.33 2.12 7.56
CA GLU A 123 -6.21 3.29 6.68
C GLU A 123 -6.02 2.87 5.22
N SER A 124 -6.41 3.73 4.29
CA SER A 124 -6.23 3.51 2.87
C SER A 124 -4.75 3.52 2.46
N TYR A 125 -4.41 2.76 1.42
CA TYR A 125 -3.07 2.75 0.85
C TYR A 125 -2.57 4.15 0.49
N ASN A 126 -3.40 4.93 -0.21
CA ASN A 126 -3.03 6.30 -0.62
C ASN A 126 -2.72 7.21 0.56
N THR A 127 -3.52 7.13 1.64
CA THR A 127 -3.26 7.90 2.87
C THR A 127 -1.97 7.45 3.54
N LEU A 128 -1.73 6.13 3.63
CA LEU A 128 -0.50 5.58 4.21
C LEU A 128 0.76 6.07 3.48
N GLN A 129 0.70 6.20 2.14
CA GLN A 129 1.84 6.70 1.36
C GLN A 129 2.14 8.18 1.64
N ARG A 130 1.12 8.97 1.93
CA ARG A 130 1.21 10.43 2.15
C ARG A 130 1.26 10.84 3.63
N MET A 131 1.16 9.88 4.57
CA MET A 131 1.07 10.15 6.02
C MET A 131 2.41 10.65 6.57
N PRO A 132 2.53 11.93 7.01
CA PRO A 132 3.79 12.50 7.47
C PRO A 132 4.27 11.89 8.79
N ASP A 133 3.34 11.66 9.73
CA ASP A 133 3.64 11.12 11.07
C ASP A 133 3.49 9.61 11.17
N ARG A 134 3.57 8.91 10.03
CA ARG A 134 3.38 7.45 9.98
C ARG A 134 4.18 6.70 11.02
N ALA A 135 5.45 7.09 11.23
CA ALA A 135 6.34 6.42 12.19
C ALA A 135 5.86 6.46 13.65
N ARG A 136 4.92 7.37 13.97
CA ARG A 136 4.43 7.60 15.34
C ARG A 136 2.94 7.30 15.51
N THR A 137 2.21 7.04 14.42
CA THR A 137 0.76 6.83 14.49
C THR A 137 0.44 5.42 14.95
N LEU A 138 -0.09 5.33 16.17
CA LEU A 138 -0.46 4.08 16.84
C LEU A 138 -1.84 3.59 16.37
N PHE A 139 -2.89 4.39 16.63
CA PHE A 139 -4.28 4.04 16.37
C PHE A 139 -5.00 5.21 15.71
N ASN A 140 -6.02 4.91 14.90
CA ASN A 140 -6.89 5.90 14.28
C ASN A 140 -8.37 5.48 14.32
N ALA A 141 -8.69 4.36 14.96
CA ALA A 141 -10.04 3.82 15.05
C ALA A 141 -10.27 3.05 16.35
N PHE A 142 -11.54 2.82 16.64
CA PHE A 142 -11.98 1.89 17.67
C PHE A 142 -12.85 0.82 17.02
N ALA A 143 -12.55 -0.43 17.30
CA ALA A 143 -13.32 -1.58 16.88
C ALA A 143 -14.17 -2.13 18.03
N GLU A 144 -15.37 -2.54 17.71
CA GLU A 144 -16.31 -3.24 18.59
C GLU A 144 -17.02 -4.33 17.80
N PRO A 145 -17.59 -5.37 18.43
CA PRO A 145 -18.41 -6.36 17.73
C PRO A 145 -19.53 -5.68 16.95
N GLY A 146 -19.69 -6.01 15.67
CA GLY A 146 -20.60 -5.31 14.77
C GLY A 146 -22.06 -5.71 14.90
N ASN A 147 -22.32 -6.97 15.26
CA ASN A 147 -23.66 -7.54 15.44
C ASN A 147 -23.68 -8.57 16.56
N ALA A 148 -24.90 -9.02 16.95
CA ALA A 148 -25.09 -9.99 18.02
C ALA A 148 -24.41 -11.34 17.75
N ASP A 149 -24.19 -11.68 16.47
CA ASP A 149 -23.56 -12.93 16.06
C ASP A 149 -22.03 -12.87 16.09
N GLY A 150 -21.43 -11.68 16.39
CA GLY A 150 -19.98 -11.48 16.49
C GLY A 150 -19.22 -11.64 15.16
N ASN A 151 -19.95 -11.68 14.04
CA ASN A 151 -19.41 -12.04 12.74
C ASN A 151 -18.71 -10.88 12.05
N ASP A 152 -19.11 -9.66 12.35
CA ASP A 152 -18.57 -8.43 11.80
C ASP A 152 -17.95 -7.56 12.89
N LEU A 153 -17.04 -6.69 12.49
CA LEU A 153 -16.52 -5.62 13.33
C LEU A 153 -17.12 -4.29 12.89
N SER A 154 -17.55 -3.49 13.84
CA SER A 154 -17.92 -2.10 13.64
C SER A 154 -16.76 -1.21 14.06
N LEU A 155 -16.24 -0.41 13.13
CA LEU A 155 -15.18 0.54 13.40
C LEU A 155 -15.78 1.94 13.50
N ILE A 156 -15.39 2.69 14.53
CA ILE A 156 -15.58 4.13 14.60
C ILE A 156 -14.26 4.75 14.17
N SER A 157 -14.23 5.34 12.99
CA SER A 157 -12.99 5.78 12.36
C SER A 157 -13.19 7.01 11.48
N SER A 158 -12.10 7.72 11.24
CA SER A 158 -12.00 8.77 10.21
C SER A 158 -11.32 8.27 8.94
N VAL A 159 -11.35 6.95 8.67
CA VAL A 159 -10.73 6.39 7.46
C VAL A 159 -11.24 7.09 6.21
N ARG A 160 -10.34 7.31 5.27
CA ARG A 160 -10.61 8.04 4.04
C ARG A 160 -11.14 7.11 2.94
N PRO A 161 -11.74 7.67 1.87
CA PRO A 161 -12.05 6.92 0.66
C PRO A 161 -10.86 6.08 0.16
N GLY A 162 -11.12 4.91 -0.41
CA GLY A 162 -10.10 3.95 -0.82
C GLY A 162 -9.63 3.01 0.29
N ALA A 163 -10.25 3.08 1.49
CA ALA A 163 -9.93 2.16 2.59
C ALA A 163 -10.60 0.77 2.47
N SER A 164 -11.53 0.56 1.53
CA SER A 164 -12.06 -0.78 1.22
C SER A 164 -10.91 -1.76 0.96
N GLY A 165 -10.90 -2.89 1.66
CA GLY A 165 -9.82 -3.87 1.63
C GLY A 165 -8.64 -3.57 2.57
N SER A 166 -8.67 -2.48 3.36
CA SER A 166 -7.61 -2.17 4.32
C SER A 166 -7.54 -3.17 5.46
N PRO A 167 -6.32 -3.48 5.94
CA PRO A 167 -6.14 -4.30 7.14
C PRO A 167 -6.60 -3.56 8.40
N VAL A 168 -7.29 -4.23 9.30
CA VAL A 168 -7.59 -3.77 10.66
C VAL A 168 -6.55 -4.37 11.59
N LEU A 169 -5.60 -3.57 12.07
CA LEU A 169 -4.52 -4.02 12.95
C LEU A 169 -4.81 -3.68 14.42
N GLY A 170 -4.70 -4.67 15.29
CA GLY A 170 -4.73 -4.49 16.73
C GLY A 170 -3.40 -3.97 17.30
N ALA A 171 -3.35 -3.78 18.62
CA ALA A 171 -2.18 -3.26 19.33
C ALA A 171 -0.92 -4.11 19.12
N ALA A 172 -1.07 -5.43 19.04
CA ALA A 172 0.02 -6.37 18.77
C ALA A 172 0.44 -6.42 17.29
N GLY A 173 -0.16 -5.62 16.40
CA GLY A 173 0.11 -5.66 14.97
C GLY A 173 -0.46 -6.88 14.25
N LEU A 174 -1.33 -7.65 14.93
CA LEU A 174 -2.06 -8.78 14.36
C LEU A 174 -3.30 -8.28 13.62
N MET A 175 -3.69 -9.05 12.59
CA MET A 175 -4.91 -8.81 11.80
C MET A 175 -6.15 -9.20 12.58
N LEU A 176 -7.04 -8.24 12.80
CA LEU A 176 -8.34 -8.44 13.43
C LEU A 176 -9.49 -8.48 12.42
N GLY A 177 -9.29 -7.96 11.21
CA GLY A 177 -10.31 -7.93 10.17
C GLY A 177 -9.91 -7.12 8.94
N VAL A 178 -10.86 -6.97 8.02
CA VAL A 178 -10.71 -6.28 6.73
C VAL A 178 -11.85 -5.28 6.55
N VAL A 179 -11.54 -4.04 6.27
CA VAL A 179 -12.52 -3.00 5.96
C VAL A 179 -13.24 -3.33 4.65
N VAL A 180 -14.57 -3.33 4.66
CA VAL A 180 -15.36 -3.64 3.45
C VAL A 180 -16.34 -2.53 3.10
N GLU A 181 -16.93 -1.84 4.07
CA GLU A 181 -17.96 -0.85 3.80
C GLU A 181 -17.89 0.34 4.76
N ARG A 182 -18.33 1.49 4.29
CA ARG A 182 -18.46 2.72 5.07
C ARG A 182 -19.92 3.12 5.16
N PHE A 183 -20.42 3.39 6.38
CA PHE A 183 -21.75 3.92 6.60
C PHE A 183 -21.68 5.39 7.02
N SER A 184 -22.61 6.20 6.52
CA SER A 184 -22.88 7.51 7.09
C SER A 184 -23.46 7.34 8.49
N LEU A 185 -23.27 8.33 9.40
CA LEU A 185 -23.78 8.30 10.78
C LEU A 185 -25.31 8.21 10.86
N ASP A 186 -26.02 8.54 9.78
CA ASP A 186 -27.47 8.42 9.60
C ASP A 186 -27.93 7.00 9.22
N GLY A 187 -27.05 6.01 9.24
CA GLY A 187 -27.35 4.60 9.00
C GLY A 187 -27.72 4.23 7.56
N ARG A 188 -27.60 5.19 6.62
CA ARG A 188 -27.74 4.89 5.20
C ARG A 188 -26.42 4.39 4.67
N PRO A 189 -26.38 3.25 3.94
CA PRO A 189 -25.19 2.92 3.19
C PRO A 189 -24.89 4.10 2.27
N SER A 190 -23.73 4.72 2.45
CA SER A 190 -23.24 5.66 1.46
C SER A 190 -23.00 4.83 0.22
N GLY A 191 -23.99 4.89 -0.70
CA GLY A 191 -24.19 3.93 -1.78
C GLY A 191 -22.89 3.39 -2.35
N ARG A 192 -22.93 2.23 -3.01
CA ARG A 192 -21.87 1.61 -3.82
C ARG A 192 -21.29 2.58 -4.86
N VAL A 193 -20.94 3.77 -4.43
CA VAL A 193 -20.19 4.72 -5.22
C VAL A 193 -18.75 4.29 -5.02
N ALA A 194 -18.15 3.74 -6.07
CA ALA A 194 -16.71 3.84 -6.21
C ALA A 194 -16.37 5.29 -5.81
N LEU A 195 -15.78 5.44 -4.62
CA LEU A 195 -15.52 6.76 -4.05
C LEU A 195 -14.44 7.41 -4.92
N SER A 196 -14.89 7.98 -6.05
CA SER A 196 -14.02 8.85 -6.84
C SER A 196 -13.55 9.97 -5.94
N ALA A 197 -12.28 10.29 -6.00
CA ALA A 197 -11.60 11.30 -5.18
C ALA A 197 -12.32 12.67 -5.12
N ALA A 198 -13.27 12.94 -6.03
CA ALA A 198 -14.03 14.19 -6.12
C ALA A 198 -15.04 14.42 -4.98
N GLN A 199 -15.45 13.40 -4.24
CA GLN A 199 -16.43 13.54 -3.15
C GLN A 199 -15.81 13.59 -1.74
N ALA A 200 -14.48 13.58 -1.63
CA ALA A 200 -13.75 13.59 -0.35
C ALA A 200 -13.81 14.93 0.41
N SER A 201 -14.39 15.98 -0.15
CA SER A 201 -14.25 17.35 0.40
C SER A 201 -15.17 17.68 1.58
N GLY A 202 -16.02 16.78 2.06
CA GLY A 202 -17.07 17.13 2.99
C GLY A 202 -17.13 16.38 4.32
N ALA A 203 -16.41 15.28 4.51
CA ALA A 203 -16.59 14.43 5.70
C ALA A 203 -15.40 14.47 6.65
N THR A 204 -15.30 15.52 7.45
CA THR A 204 -14.30 15.65 8.55
C THR A 204 -14.73 14.97 9.86
N GLY A 205 -15.81 14.18 9.87
CA GLY A 205 -16.33 13.50 11.04
C GLY A 205 -15.98 12.02 11.11
N ALA A 206 -15.97 11.45 12.31
CA ALA A 206 -15.89 10.02 12.51
C ALA A 206 -17.11 9.34 11.84
N THR A 207 -16.86 8.27 11.10
CA THR A 207 -17.90 7.48 10.43
C THR A 207 -17.88 6.06 10.97
N ARG A 208 -19.03 5.40 10.88
CA ARG A 208 -19.09 3.96 11.16
C ARG A 208 -18.64 3.21 9.91
N VAL A 209 -17.74 2.26 10.10
CA VAL A 209 -17.14 1.44 9.04
C VAL A 209 -17.37 -0.02 9.40
N LYS A 210 -17.82 -0.81 8.43
CA LYS A 210 -17.95 -2.26 8.58
C LYS A 210 -16.65 -2.93 8.18
N ALA A 211 -16.22 -3.90 8.99
CA ALA A 211 -15.12 -4.79 8.65
C ALA A 211 -15.53 -6.26 8.86
N VAL A 212 -15.03 -7.13 8.01
CA VAL A 212 -15.16 -8.59 8.17
C VAL A 212 -14.14 -9.03 9.21
N SER A 213 -14.56 -9.82 10.19
CA SER A 213 -13.68 -10.31 11.26
C SER A 213 -12.64 -11.29 10.75
N ALA A 214 -11.48 -11.37 11.42
CA ALA A 214 -10.43 -12.32 11.06
C ALA A 214 -10.92 -13.76 11.07
N THR A 215 -11.85 -14.14 11.94
CA THR A 215 -12.45 -15.48 11.98
C THR A 215 -13.13 -15.83 10.66
N HIS A 216 -13.94 -14.90 10.09
CA HIS A 216 -14.60 -15.14 8.80
C HIS A 216 -13.61 -15.13 7.64
N VAL A 217 -12.66 -14.20 7.65
CA VAL A 217 -11.58 -14.17 6.65
C VAL A 217 -10.79 -15.48 6.66
N LYS A 218 -10.37 -15.96 7.82
CA LYS A 218 -9.64 -17.24 7.96
C LYS A 218 -10.46 -18.43 7.43
N SER A 219 -11.78 -18.46 7.73
CA SER A 219 -12.68 -19.50 7.23
C SER A 219 -12.76 -19.47 5.70
N PHE A 220 -12.94 -18.28 5.11
CA PHE A 220 -12.94 -18.09 3.65
C PHE A 220 -11.62 -18.57 3.01
N LEU A 221 -10.47 -18.16 3.56
CA LEU A 221 -9.15 -18.52 3.03
C LEU A 221 -8.90 -20.04 3.10
N ARG A 222 -9.29 -20.70 4.22
CA ARG A 222 -9.21 -22.16 4.36
C ARG A 222 -10.08 -22.87 3.33
N ASN A 223 -11.33 -22.42 3.14
CA ASN A 223 -12.24 -23.00 2.16
C ASN A 223 -11.73 -22.83 0.72
N ALA A 224 -11.06 -21.73 0.43
CA ALA A 224 -10.46 -21.47 -0.87
C ALA A 224 -9.08 -22.14 -1.07
N GLY A 225 -8.53 -22.82 -0.06
CA GLY A 225 -7.22 -23.47 -0.11
C GLY A 225 -6.06 -22.47 -0.20
N ILE A 226 -6.24 -21.25 0.29
CA ILE A 226 -5.25 -20.18 0.25
C ILE A 226 -4.48 -20.13 1.56
N ALA A 227 -3.14 -20.20 1.47
CA ALA A 227 -2.27 -20.15 2.63
C ALA A 227 -2.25 -18.75 3.26
N PHE A 228 -2.20 -18.68 4.58
CA PHE A 228 -2.04 -17.44 5.35
C PHE A 228 -1.31 -17.73 6.67
N ASN A 229 -0.82 -16.67 7.34
CA ASN A 229 -0.17 -16.79 8.63
C ASN A 229 -1.16 -16.54 9.76
N GLU A 230 -1.08 -17.34 10.81
CA GLU A 230 -1.92 -17.26 12.01
C GLU A 230 -1.04 -17.42 13.26
N SER A 231 -1.21 -16.53 14.25
CA SER A 231 -0.46 -16.57 15.51
C SER A 231 -1.12 -15.67 16.56
N ASP A 232 -0.86 -15.95 17.82
CA ASP A 232 -1.13 -15.04 18.95
C ASP A 232 0.12 -14.27 19.39
N GLU A 233 1.28 -14.57 18.80
CA GLU A 233 2.52 -13.88 19.08
C GLU A 233 2.50 -12.43 18.57
N PRO A 234 2.80 -11.44 19.43
CA PRO A 234 2.84 -10.05 19.02
C PRO A 234 3.81 -9.82 17.85
N GLN A 235 3.33 -9.11 16.83
CA GLN A 235 4.08 -8.69 15.65
C GLN A 235 4.66 -7.28 15.80
N LEU A 236 4.28 -6.59 16.86
CA LEU A 236 4.77 -5.27 17.25
C LEU A 236 5.01 -5.26 18.75
N GLY A 237 6.07 -4.57 19.16
CA GLY A 237 6.31 -4.27 20.56
C GLY A 237 5.28 -3.29 21.15
N PRO A 238 5.19 -3.17 22.48
CA PRO A 238 4.11 -2.43 23.16
C PRO A 238 3.95 -0.96 22.74
N MET A 239 5.03 -0.32 22.29
CA MET A 239 5.05 1.11 21.89
C MET A 239 5.37 1.30 20.41
N GLN A 240 5.37 0.24 19.62
CA GLN A 240 5.58 0.36 18.18
C GLN A 240 4.30 0.79 17.47
N ALA A 241 4.43 1.76 16.56
CA ALA A 241 3.32 2.28 15.79
C ALA A 241 2.79 1.25 14.78
N GLN A 242 1.47 1.17 14.63
CA GLN A 242 0.79 0.28 13.69
C GLN A 242 0.87 0.80 12.25
N ALA A 243 0.91 2.11 12.04
CA ALA A 243 0.88 2.70 10.71
C ALA A 243 2.07 2.28 9.81
N PRO A 244 3.34 2.18 10.28
CA PRO A 244 4.43 1.64 9.47
C PRO A 244 4.20 0.20 9.03
N ARG A 245 3.68 -0.65 9.94
CA ARG A 245 3.36 -2.04 9.62
C ARG A 245 2.24 -2.11 8.58
N ALA A 246 1.16 -1.35 8.78
CA ALA A 246 0.07 -1.24 7.81
C ALA A 246 0.60 -0.82 6.43
N ALA A 247 1.47 0.18 6.36
CA ALA A 247 2.06 0.64 5.12
C ALA A 247 2.94 -0.42 4.43
N THR A 248 3.66 -1.24 5.21
CA THR A 248 4.46 -2.35 4.67
C THR A 248 3.58 -3.45 4.11
N LEU A 249 2.49 -3.80 4.79
CA LEU A 249 1.56 -4.84 4.36
C LEU A 249 0.72 -4.42 3.17
N SER A 250 0.26 -3.14 3.16
CA SER A 250 -0.75 -2.65 2.22
C SER A 250 -0.22 -2.43 0.82
N VAL A 251 -1.12 -2.60 -0.13
CA VAL A 251 -0.97 -2.31 -1.55
C VAL A 251 -2.17 -1.50 -2.04
N GLY A 252 -1.98 -0.74 -3.10
CA GLY A 252 -3.08 -0.12 -3.82
C GLY A 252 -3.70 -1.10 -4.81
N VAL A 253 -5.03 -1.08 -4.94
CA VAL A 253 -5.77 -1.87 -5.93
C VAL A 253 -6.35 -0.92 -6.96
N ILE A 254 -6.18 -1.24 -8.24
CA ILE A 254 -6.66 -0.48 -9.40
C ILE A 254 -7.48 -1.41 -10.27
N CYS A 255 -8.68 -0.95 -10.63
CA CYS A 255 -9.59 -1.56 -11.59
C CYS A 255 -9.41 -0.86 -12.94
N GLY A 256 -9.13 -1.60 -13.99
CA GLY A 256 -8.92 -1.13 -15.36
C GLY A 256 -10.08 -1.49 -16.27
#